data_16c714ef451b9fdde7c025cb73bb88f9
#
_entry.id   16c714ef451b9fdde7c025cb73bb88f9
#
_cell.length_a   1.000
_cell.length_b   1.000
_cell.length_c   1.000
_cell.angle_alpha   90.00
_cell.angle_beta   90.00
_cell.angle_gamma   90.00
#
_symmetry.space_group_name_H-M   'P 1'
#
loop_
_entity.id
_entity.type
_entity.pdbx_description
1 polymer ?
#
loop_
_entity_poly.entity_id
_entity_poly.type
_entity_poly.pdbx_seq_one_letter_code
_entity_poly.pdbx_strand_id
1 'polypeptide(L)'
;GSEMCIRDRKYVGPVRKEIGIRNIFNVLGPLTNPAGADLQVTGVYSEALVEPIAQVFSNLGVKKGYVFYGMDGMDEVTLTTTTKVCEIDNGRFNTFILNPEDYGLKLCAPEDLAGGDGKENAEITKEILSGEIKDAKRDIVVLNAALGLCTGGKAAVSYTHLRAHETC
;
A
#
# COMPACT_ATOMS: atom_id res chain seq x y z
N GLY A 1 16.79 9.06 -13.90
CA GLY A 1 15.37 8.72 -14.16
C GLY A 1 14.42 9.39 -13.18
N SER A 2 14.64 9.29 -11.88
CA SER A 2 13.78 9.88 -10.84
C SER A 2 13.77 11.41 -10.84
N GLU A 3 14.88 12.06 -11.18
CA GLU A 3 14.97 13.52 -11.23
C GLU A 3 14.12 14.15 -12.36
N MET A 4 13.97 13.50 -13.50
CA MET A 4 13.08 13.97 -14.56
C MET A 4 11.61 13.96 -14.12
N CYS A 5 11.16 12.90 -13.50
CA CYS A 5 9.79 12.82 -12.96
C CYS A 5 9.50 13.89 -11.89
N ILE A 6 10.48 14.23 -11.03
CA ILE A 6 10.32 15.28 -10.02
C ILE A 6 10.26 16.66 -10.66
N ARG A 7 11.06 16.93 -11.69
CA ARG A 7 11.06 18.21 -12.42
C ARG A 7 9.77 18.43 -13.20
N ASP A 8 9.28 17.43 -13.88
CA ASP A 8 8.03 17.52 -14.66
C ASP A 8 6.81 17.73 -13.74
N ARG A 9 6.78 17.08 -12.57
CA ARG A 9 5.74 17.29 -11.55
C ARG A 9 5.71 18.70 -10.97
N LYS A 10 6.83 19.43 -10.99
CA LYS A 10 6.90 20.81 -10.52
C LYS A 10 5.93 21.76 -11.24
N TYR A 11 5.72 21.53 -12.53
CA TYR A 11 4.81 22.35 -13.33
C TYR A 11 3.34 21.95 -13.18
N VAL A 12 3.08 20.69 -12.90
CA VAL A 12 1.73 20.16 -12.74
C VAL A 12 1.21 20.31 -11.31
N GLY A 13 2.10 20.40 -10.33
CA GLY A 13 1.76 20.50 -8.92
C GLY A 13 0.82 21.64 -8.55
N PRO A 14 1.13 22.89 -8.92
CA PRO A 14 0.26 24.04 -8.65
C PRO A 14 -1.12 23.89 -9.29
N VAL A 15 -1.18 23.47 -10.53
CA VAL A 15 -2.44 23.26 -11.27
C VAL A 15 -3.31 22.18 -10.60
N ARG A 16 -2.70 21.09 -10.13
CA ARG A 16 -3.41 20.04 -9.40
C ARG A 16 -4.01 20.55 -8.08
N LYS A 17 -3.28 21.40 -7.37
CA LYS A 17 -3.75 22.00 -6.12
C LYS A 17 -4.90 22.97 -6.35
N GLU A 18 -4.87 23.72 -7.45
CA GLU A 18 -5.91 24.68 -7.83
C GLU A 18 -7.20 23.96 -8.30
N ILE A 19 -7.07 22.89 -9.08
CA ILE A 19 -8.21 22.10 -9.56
C ILE A 19 -8.93 21.37 -8.41
N GLY A 20 -8.18 20.88 -7.39
CA GLY A 20 -8.73 20.29 -6.16
C GLY A 20 -9.57 19.01 -6.33
N ILE A 21 -9.69 18.47 -7.54
CA ILE A 21 -10.47 17.26 -7.83
C ILE A 21 -9.54 16.06 -8.10
N ARG A 22 -10.04 14.87 -7.79
CA ARG A 22 -9.38 13.62 -8.19
C ARG A 22 -9.41 13.49 -9.71
N ASN A 23 -8.25 13.21 -10.29
CA ASN A 23 -8.10 13.09 -11.73
C ASN A 23 -7.10 11.97 -12.07
N ILE A 24 -6.86 11.73 -13.35
CA ILE A 24 -5.99 10.65 -13.84
C ILE A 24 -4.56 10.72 -13.26
N PHE A 25 -4.04 11.90 -12.93
CA PHE A 25 -2.72 12.04 -12.31
C PHE A 25 -2.61 11.42 -10.91
N ASN A 26 -3.73 11.15 -10.24
CA ASN A 26 -3.75 10.43 -8.98
C ASN A 26 -3.43 8.94 -9.16
N VAL A 27 -3.63 8.43 -10.38
CA VAL A 27 -3.40 7.03 -10.75
C VAL A 27 -2.11 6.84 -11.55
N LEU A 28 -1.73 7.83 -12.37
CA LEU A 28 -0.58 7.73 -13.27
C LEU A 28 0.77 7.63 -12.55
N GLY A 29 0.87 8.14 -11.33
CA GLY A 29 2.14 8.16 -10.60
C GLY A 29 2.85 6.80 -10.56
N PRO A 30 2.22 5.77 -10.01
CA PRO A 30 2.78 4.41 -9.99
C PRO A 30 2.96 3.78 -11.37
N LEU A 31 2.07 4.11 -12.32
CA LEU A 31 2.07 3.54 -13.67
C LEU A 31 3.17 4.09 -14.58
N THR A 32 3.72 5.25 -14.25
CA THR A 32 4.75 5.93 -15.05
C THR A 32 6.13 5.87 -14.42
N ASN A 33 6.39 4.88 -13.55
CA ASN A 33 7.68 4.72 -12.92
C ASN A 33 8.74 4.32 -13.97
N PRO A 34 9.75 5.17 -14.24
CA PRO A 34 10.76 4.91 -15.26
C PRO A 34 11.73 3.78 -14.87
N ALA A 35 11.70 3.29 -13.64
CA ALA A 35 12.54 2.20 -13.18
C ALA A 35 12.17 0.84 -13.81
N GLY A 36 10.98 0.74 -14.45
CA GLY A 36 10.53 -0.51 -15.06
C GLY A 36 10.42 -1.65 -14.03
N ALA A 37 9.90 -1.34 -12.85
CA ALA A 37 9.78 -2.32 -11.77
C ALA A 37 8.87 -3.48 -12.19
N ASP A 38 9.35 -4.70 -12.05
CA ASP A 38 8.60 -5.93 -12.32
C ASP A 38 7.88 -6.49 -11.08
N LEU A 39 8.09 -5.86 -9.92
CA LEU A 39 7.41 -6.13 -8.65
C LEU A 39 6.73 -4.85 -8.16
N GLN A 40 5.44 -4.90 -7.84
CA GLN A 40 4.70 -3.69 -7.48
C GLN A 40 3.67 -3.94 -6.38
N VAL A 41 3.60 -3.02 -5.42
CA VAL A 41 2.55 -2.96 -4.40
C VAL A 41 1.95 -1.56 -4.46
N THR A 42 0.64 -1.45 -4.61
CA THR A 42 -0.02 -0.16 -4.84
C THR A 42 -1.42 -0.13 -4.26
N GLY A 43 -1.69 0.85 -3.42
CA GLY A 43 -3.04 1.19 -3.03
C GLY A 43 -3.72 2.12 -4.04
N VAL A 44 -5.04 2.02 -4.12
CA VAL A 44 -5.88 2.86 -4.97
C VAL A 44 -6.97 3.54 -4.13
N TYR A 45 -7.42 4.70 -4.57
CA TYR A 45 -8.41 5.52 -3.84
C TYR A 45 -9.87 5.12 -4.10
N SER A 46 -10.11 4.09 -4.88
CA SER A 46 -11.45 3.59 -5.20
C SER A 46 -11.41 2.09 -5.45
N GLU A 47 -12.38 1.38 -4.90
CA GLU A 47 -12.54 -0.05 -5.09
C GLU A 47 -12.61 -0.46 -6.58
N ALA A 48 -13.31 0.34 -7.39
CA ALA A 48 -13.47 0.10 -8.82
C ALA A 48 -12.16 0.14 -9.62
N LEU A 49 -11.07 0.68 -9.03
CA LEU A 49 -9.76 0.75 -9.67
C LEU A 49 -8.86 -0.46 -9.38
N VAL A 50 -9.21 -1.31 -8.43
CA VAL A 50 -8.33 -2.41 -7.98
C VAL A 50 -7.96 -3.32 -9.15
N GLU A 51 -8.95 -3.89 -9.83
CA GLU A 51 -8.71 -4.81 -10.95
C GLU A 51 -8.19 -4.12 -12.23
N PRO A 52 -8.75 -2.96 -12.66
CA PRO A 52 -8.23 -2.26 -13.83
C PRO A 52 -6.76 -1.85 -13.67
N ILE A 53 -6.34 -1.39 -12.50
CA ILE A 53 -4.95 -1.00 -12.26
C ILE A 53 -4.03 -2.22 -12.22
N ALA A 54 -4.48 -3.34 -11.64
CA ALA A 54 -3.75 -4.60 -11.69
C ALA A 54 -3.53 -5.06 -13.15
N GLN A 55 -4.55 -4.96 -14.00
CA GLN A 55 -4.42 -5.28 -15.42
C GLN A 55 -3.43 -4.37 -16.15
N VAL A 56 -3.46 -3.06 -15.86
CA VAL A 56 -2.50 -2.10 -16.44
C VAL A 56 -1.08 -2.43 -16.00
N PHE A 57 -0.84 -2.71 -14.72
CA PHE A 57 0.49 -3.13 -14.24
C PHE A 57 0.99 -4.38 -14.96
N SER A 58 0.15 -5.39 -15.13
CA SER A 58 0.50 -6.60 -15.87
C SER A 58 0.88 -6.28 -17.32
N ASN A 59 0.13 -5.41 -18.00
CA ASN A 59 0.42 -4.96 -19.36
C ASN A 59 1.73 -4.15 -19.45
N LEU A 60 2.12 -3.47 -18.37
CA LEU A 60 3.39 -2.74 -18.25
C LEU A 60 4.58 -3.63 -17.87
N GLY A 61 4.36 -4.93 -17.68
CA GLY A 61 5.43 -5.90 -17.41
C GLY A 61 5.63 -6.25 -15.94
N VAL A 62 4.74 -5.81 -15.05
CA VAL A 62 4.77 -6.26 -13.65
C VAL A 62 4.46 -7.74 -13.60
N LYS A 63 5.38 -8.52 -13.04
CA LYS A 63 5.29 -9.99 -12.94
C LYS A 63 4.55 -10.42 -11.69
N LYS A 64 4.81 -9.73 -10.57
CA LYS A 64 4.17 -10.02 -9.30
C LYS A 64 3.85 -8.74 -8.54
N GLY A 65 2.68 -8.70 -7.91
CA GLY A 65 2.28 -7.53 -7.15
C GLY A 65 0.90 -7.64 -6.54
N TYR A 66 0.55 -6.58 -5.83
CA TYR A 66 -0.77 -6.41 -5.22
C TYR A 66 -1.30 -5.01 -5.49
N VAL A 67 -2.56 -4.94 -5.90
CA VAL A 67 -3.32 -3.70 -5.96
C VAL A 67 -4.47 -3.81 -4.97
N PHE A 68 -4.67 -2.82 -4.12
CA PHE A 68 -5.63 -2.93 -3.03
C PHE A 68 -6.35 -1.62 -2.72
N TYR A 69 -7.46 -1.75 -2.00
CA TYR A 69 -8.30 -0.68 -1.51
C TYR A 69 -8.88 -1.06 -0.16
N GLY A 70 -8.63 -0.26 0.87
CA GLY A 70 -9.26 -0.38 2.18
C GLY A 70 -10.75 -0.01 2.10
N MET A 71 -11.63 -0.86 2.62
CA MET A 71 -13.08 -0.63 2.55
C MET A 71 -13.55 0.57 3.37
N ASP A 72 -12.65 1.16 4.15
CA ASP A 72 -12.81 2.46 4.83
C ASP A 72 -12.44 3.67 3.96
N GLY A 73 -11.95 3.46 2.75
CA GLY A 73 -11.53 4.50 1.82
C GLY A 73 -10.02 4.77 1.80
N MET A 74 -9.23 4.01 2.55
CA MET A 74 -7.77 4.13 2.54
C MET A 74 -7.17 3.49 1.30
N ASP A 75 -6.13 4.09 0.78
CA ASP A 75 -5.27 3.53 -0.27
C ASP A 75 -4.13 2.67 0.33
N GLU A 76 -4.42 2.00 1.45
CA GLU A 76 -3.55 1.08 2.16
C GLU A 76 -4.34 -0.15 2.64
N VAL A 77 -3.63 -1.22 3.00
CA VAL A 77 -4.26 -2.32 3.73
C VAL A 77 -4.56 -1.84 5.13
N THR A 78 -5.85 -1.81 5.48
CA THR A 78 -6.34 -1.18 6.70
C THR A 78 -6.49 -2.17 7.87
N LEU A 79 -6.50 -1.63 9.09
CA LEU A 79 -6.88 -2.33 10.31
C LEU A 79 -8.26 -1.91 10.83
N THR A 80 -8.95 -0.96 10.16
CA THR A 80 -10.27 -0.52 10.63
C THR A 80 -11.40 -1.37 10.09
N THR A 81 -11.15 -2.08 8.98
CA THR A 81 -12.08 -2.98 8.30
C THR A 81 -11.33 -3.93 7.39
N THR A 82 -12.01 -4.54 6.44
CA THR A 82 -11.42 -5.40 5.42
C THR A 82 -10.81 -4.59 4.28
N THR A 83 -9.96 -5.24 3.48
CA THR A 83 -9.33 -4.65 2.29
C THR A 83 -9.59 -5.54 1.08
N LYS A 84 -10.05 -4.97 -0.03
CA LYS A 84 -10.10 -5.66 -1.30
C LYS A 84 -8.71 -5.67 -1.93
N VAL A 85 -8.23 -6.84 -2.32
CA VAL A 85 -6.89 -7.04 -2.88
C VAL A 85 -6.99 -7.79 -4.19
N CYS A 86 -6.27 -7.35 -5.22
CA CYS A 86 -6.03 -8.08 -6.45
C CYS A 86 -4.55 -8.42 -6.54
N GLU A 87 -4.23 -9.69 -6.48
CA GLU A 87 -2.89 -10.23 -6.68
C GLU A 87 -2.61 -10.37 -8.18
N ILE A 88 -1.41 -9.99 -8.60
CA ILE A 88 -0.85 -10.22 -9.92
C ILE A 88 0.23 -11.30 -9.78
N ASP A 89 0.13 -12.39 -10.52
CA ASP A 89 1.16 -13.42 -10.60
C ASP A 89 1.37 -13.88 -12.04
N ASN A 90 2.38 -13.34 -12.71
CA ASN A 90 2.75 -13.69 -14.08
C ASN A 90 1.56 -13.67 -15.06
N GLY A 91 0.77 -12.60 -15.04
CA GLY A 91 -0.42 -12.41 -15.89
C GLY A 91 -1.67 -13.13 -15.40
N ARG A 92 -1.62 -13.79 -14.25
CA ARG A 92 -2.80 -14.31 -13.56
C ARG A 92 -3.26 -13.31 -12.51
N PHE A 93 -4.54 -13.26 -12.27
CA PHE A 93 -5.15 -12.36 -11.30
C PHE A 93 -5.97 -13.19 -10.31
N ASN A 94 -5.82 -12.86 -9.02
CA ASN A 94 -6.61 -13.42 -7.95
C ASN A 94 -7.12 -12.29 -7.07
N THR A 95 -8.44 -12.07 -7.06
CA THR A 95 -9.07 -11.03 -6.23
C THR A 95 -9.69 -11.68 -5.00
N PHE A 96 -9.37 -11.13 -3.84
CA PHE A 96 -9.86 -11.61 -2.55
C PHE A 96 -10.07 -10.45 -1.57
N ILE A 97 -10.77 -10.74 -0.48
CA ILE A 97 -10.92 -9.83 0.65
C ILE A 97 -9.93 -10.26 1.74
N LEU A 98 -9.07 -9.35 2.14
CA LEU A 98 -8.17 -9.53 3.27
C LEU A 98 -8.88 -9.00 4.53
N ASN A 99 -9.03 -9.87 5.52
CA ASN A 99 -9.48 -9.50 6.85
C ASN A 99 -8.29 -9.55 7.82
N PRO A 100 -7.93 -8.46 8.50
CA PRO A 100 -6.81 -8.45 9.45
C PRO A 100 -6.93 -9.50 10.56
N GLU A 101 -8.15 -9.81 11.00
CA GLU A 101 -8.40 -10.81 12.06
C GLU A 101 -7.95 -12.21 11.65
N ASP A 102 -7.98 -12.55 10.35
CA ASP A 102 -7.49 -13.83 9.84
C ASP A 102 -5.98 -14.01 10.04
N TYR A 103 -5.28 -12.90 10.26
CA TYR A 103 -3.83 -12.85 10.52
C TYR A 103 -3.49 -12.63 12.00
N GLY A 104 -4.49 -12.70 12.89
CA GLY A 104 -4.33 -12.52 14.32
C GLY A 104 -4.19 -11.07 14.77
N LEU A 105 -4.43 -10.12 13.85
CA LEU A 105 -4.45 -8.69 14.16
C LEU A 105 -5.85 -8.29 14.65
N LYS A 106 -5.92 -7.27 15.47
CA LYS A 106 -7.18 -6.73 15.97
C LYS A 106 -7.63 -5.56 15.12
N LEU A 107 -8.93 -5.46 14.86
CA LEU A 107 -9.49 -4.25 14.31
C LEU A 107 -9.35 -3.10 15.31
N CYS A 108 -9.15 -1.91 14.82
CA CYS A 108 -9.00 -0.69 15.61
C CYS A 108 -9.92 0.43 15.11
N ALA A 109 -10.06 1.49 15.88
CA ALA A 109 -10.75 2.68 15.44
C ALA A 109 -9.84 3.53 14.51
N PRO A 110 -10.41 4.33 13.60
CA PRO A 110 -9.62 5.21 12.72
C PRO A 110 -8.71 6.17 13.50
N GLU A 111 -9.15 6.58 14.67
CA GLU A 111 -8.41 7.48 15.58
C GLU A 111 -7.12 6.85 16.10
N ASP A 112 -7.08 5.53 16.25
CA ASP A 112 -5.89 4.79 16.71
C ASP A 112 -4.77 4.82 15.66
N LEU A 113 -5.11 5.02 14.40
CA LEU A 113 -4.17 5.14 13.29
C LEU A 113 -3.77 6.58 12.99
N ALA A 114 -4.47 7.56 13.57
CA ALA A 114 -4.23 8.97 13.30
C ALA A 114 -2.81 9.37 13.68
N GLY A 115 -2.16 10.07 12.77
CA GLY A 115 -0.90 10.75 13.01
C GLY A 115 -1.14 12.20 13.44
N GLY A 116 -0.04 12.96 13.49
CA GLY A 116 -0.06 14.37 13.80
C GLY A 116 0.63 15.22 12.72
N ASP A 117 1.35 16.22 13.14
CA ASP A 117 2.18 17.01 12.23
C ASP A 117 3.42 16.22 11.75
N GLY A 118 4.22 16.83 10.88
CA GLY A 118 5.40 16.15 10.32
C GLY A 118 6.45 15.77 11.36
N LYS A 119 6.54 16.49 12.49
CA LYS A 119 7.47 16.19 13.57
C LYS A 119 6.96 15.01 14.40
N GLU A 120 5.68 15.02 14.77
CA GLU A 120 5.04 13.93 15.48
C GLU A 120 5.09 12.63 14.68
N ASN A 121 4.80 12.68 13.37
CA ASN A 121 4.87 11.51 12.50
C ASN A 121 6.31 10.95 12.37
N ALA A 122 7.32 11.81 12.40
CA ALA A 122 8.71 11.39 12.41
C ALA A 122 9.10 10.66 13.70
N GLU A 123 8.59 11.09 14.86
CA GLU A 123 8.81 10.39 16.13
C GLU A 123 8.06 9.07 16.18
N ILE A 124 6.77 9.05 15.80
CA ILE A 124 5.99 7.81 15.66
C ILE A 124 6.72 6.78 14.78
N THR A 125 7.28 7.23 13.66
CA THR A 125 8.04 6.33 12.76
C THR A 125 9.28 5.76 13.45
N LYS A 126 10.03 6.55 14.20
CA LYS A 126 11.21 6.07 14.94
C LYS A 126 10.81 5.06 16.03
N GLU A 127 9.76 5.34 16.78
CA GLU A 127 9.25 4.50 17.85
C GLU A 127 8.72 3.16 17.32
N ILE A 128 8.08 3.15 16.13
CA ILE A 128 7.68 1.92 15.45
C ILE A 128 8.93 1.11 15.05
N LEU A 129 9.92 1.75 14.44
CA LEU A 129 11.13 1.09 13.96
C LEU A 129 12.05 0.62 15.08
N SER A 130 12.08 1.30 16.24
CA SER A 130 12.80 0.87 17.43
C SER A 130 12.07 -0.24 18.20
N GLY A 131 10.79 -0.50 17.89
CA GLY A 131 9.97 -1.49 18.57
C GLY A 131 9.38 -1.00 19.91
N GLU A 132 9.43 0.30 20.18
CA GLU A 132 8.83 0.91 21.37
C GLU A 132 7.30 0.93 21.27
N ILE A 133 6.74 1.23 20.09
CA ILE A 133 5.30 1.16 19.79
C ILE A 133 4.93 -0.28 19.41
N LYS A 134 3.90 -0.82 20.06
CA LYS A 134 3.34 -2.16 19.81
C LYS A 134 1.80 -2.11 19.78
N ASP A 135 1.27 -1.10 19.14
CA ASP A 135 -0.16 -0.84 18.98
C ASP A 135 -0.62 -0.95 17.51
N ALA A 136 -1.82 -0.48 17.21
CA ALA A 136 -2.39 -0.49 15.86
C ALA A 136 -1.52 0.22 14.81
N LYS A 137 -0.78 1.29 15.18
CA LYS A 137 0.13 2.00 14.26
C LYS A 137 1.28 1.10 13.79
N ARG A 138 1.84 0.31 14.70
CA ARG A 138 2.87 -0.69 14.34
C ARG A 138 2.26 -1.80 13.50
N ASP A 139 1.08 -2.29 13.87
CA ASP A 139 0.46 -3.44 13.22
C ASP A 139 0.05 -3.13 11.77
N ILE A 140 -0.47 -1.93 11.48
CA ILE A 140 -0.76 -1.53 10.09
C ILE A 140 0.51 -1.42 9.23
N VAL A 141 1.61 -0.90 9.79
CA VAL A 141 2.90 -0.84 9.10
C VAL A 141 3.42 -2.23 8.79
N VAL A 142 3.35 -3.16 9.75
CA VAL A 142 3.77 -4.57 9.56
C VAL A 142 2.91 -5.25 8.50
N LEU A 143 1.60 -5.05 8.51
CA LEU A 143 0.67 -5.65 7.55
C LEU A 143 0.97 -5.18 6.12
N ASN A 144 1.15 -3.87 5.91
CA ASN A 144 1.49 -3.32 4.60
C ASN A 144 2.91 -3.74 4.15
N ALA A 145 3.89 -3.78 5.06
CA ALA A 145 5.24 -4.26 4.77
C ALA A 145 5.26 -5.74 4.38
N ALA A 146 4.39 -6.56 5.00
CA ALA A 146 4.28 -7.97 4.68
C ALA A 146 3.91 -8.22 3.22
N LEU A 147 3.00 -7.43 2.63
CA LEU A 147 2.69 -7.51 1.19
C LEU A 147 3.92 -7.21 0.33
N GLY A 148 4.73 -6.22 0.72
CA GLY A 148 5.99 -5.93 0.04
C GLY A 148 6.97 -7.11 0.10
N LEU A 149 7.11 -7.75 1.25
CA LEU A 149 7.97 -8.94 1.44
C LEU A 149 7.45 -10.13 0.63
N CYS A 150 6.14 -10.34 0.58
CA CYS A 150 5.52 -11.38 -0.24
C CYS A 150 5.75 -11.14 -1.73
N THR A 151 5.61 -9.90 -2.19
CA THR A 151 5.90 -9.49 -3.56
C THR A 151 7.35 -9.76 -3.91
N GLY A 152 8.27 -9.43 -3.01
CA GLY A 152 9.72 -9.67 -3.16
C GLY A 152 10.16 -11.14 -3.02
N GLY A 153 9.22 -12.08 -2.78
CA GLY A 153 9.53 -13.50 -2.59
C GLY A 153 10.33 -13.80 -1.32
N LYS A 154 10.34 -12.87 -0.36
CA LYS A 154 11.02 -13.04 0.94
C LYS A 154 10.11 -13.65 2.00
N ALA A 155 8.81 -13.67 1.75
CA ALA A 155 7.81 -14.37 2.54
C ALA A 155 6.82 -15.08 1.61
N ALA A 156 6.28 -16.22 2.04
CA ALA A 156 5.14 -16.82 1.36
C ALA A 156 3.86 -16.13 1.85
N VAL A 157 2.88 -15.94 0.96
CA VAL A 157 1.52 -15.53 1.36
C VAL A 157 0.86 -16.72 2.03
N SER A 158 1.41 -17.18 3.13
CA SER A 158 0.76 -18.16 3.96
C SER A 158 0.72 -17.68 5.39
N TYR A 159 -0.36 -18.01 6.04
CA TYR A 159 -0.75 -17.78 7.43
C TYR A 159 0.38 -17.85 8.48
N THR A 160 1.49 -18.46 8.14
CA THR A 160 2.62 -18.76 9.03
C THR A 160 3.62 -17.60 9.19
N HIS A 161 3.66 -16.62 8.29
CA HIS A 161 4.75 -15.65 8.28
C HIS A 161 4.46 -14.34 9.01
N LEU A 162 3.19 -13.95 9.16
CA LEU A 162 2.84 -12.83 10.06
C LEU A 162 3.08 -13.20 11.54
N ARG A 163 2.94 -14.48 11.90
CA ARG A 163 3.30 -15.00 13.24
C ARG A 163 4.80 -15.06 13.50
N ALA A 164 5.64 -15.13 12.48
CA ALA A 164 7.09 -15.24 12.66
C ALA A 164 7.77 -13.94 13.14
N HIS A 165 7.08 -12.81 13.06
CA HIS A 165 7.57 -11.52 13.56
C HIS A 165 7.22 -11.25 15.03
N GLU A 166 6.53 -12.16 15.72
CA GLU A 166 6.31 -12.07 17.18
C GLU A 166 7.52 -12.54 18.01
N THR A 167 8.59 -13.02 17.38
CA THR A 167 9.76 -13.59 18.06
C THR A 167 11.10 -12.90 17.74
N CYS A 168 11.07 -11.62 17.38
CA CYS A 168 12.30 -10.80 17.35
C CYS A 168 12.16 -9.63 18.29
#